data_4bee5ded0b9ed433314a3e241a99f014
#
_entry.id   4bee5ded0b9ed433314a3e241a99f014
#
_cell.length_a   1.000
_cell.length_b   1.000
_cell.length_c   1.000
_cell.angle_alpha   90.00
_cell.angle_beta   90.00
_cell.angle_gamma   90.00
#
_symmetry.space_group_name_H-M   'P 1'
#
loop_
_entity.id
_entity.type
_entity.pdbx_description
1 polymer ?
#
loop_
_entity_poly.entity_id
_entity_poly.type
_entity_poly.pdbx_seq_one_letter_code
_entity_poly.pdbx_strand_id
1 'polypeptide(L)'
;MVRRELAGAAHLELISGVVQLRPEDAMVEAMLHGWRAQQKARGLRDSTIGPRERLVRAFIAFANEYPWNWGPGHVEDWTLTLAGERHLAPSTVRGYQTELRLFSEYVCDGRYGWAAACEEMFGPGVHPVPVCHEWNTIAHLNEYEGSPEARPFTREELQRFLDYADEQVERAVTAKRKGVLAAYRDATLFKVIYGWGLRRTETSKLDVADWGRNPAAPEFGRYGMLHVRYGKAVRGQPPRRRNVPSVMGWAVEAVADYAENIRPRFGCEGHPALWVTERGGRVSPAEINARFTSYRDALGLPSALTPHSLRHSWVTHLTEDGVDRRFIQEAVGHRCDTSTAIYTHVSGDFMNTALRKALDPAFAGLPG
;
A
#
# COMPACT_ATOMS: atom_id res chain seq x y z
N MET A 1 -36.87 28.40 12.11
CA MET A 1 -36.07 27.29 11.59
C MET A 1 -36.44 26.05 12.36
N VAL A 2 -37.18 25.14 11.80
CA VAL A 2 -37.48 23.85 12.44
C VAL A 2 -36.44 22.87 11.93
N ARG A 3 -35.48 22.49 12.79
CA ARG A 3 -34.61 21.34 12.52
C ARG A 3 -35.47 20.08 12.59
N ARG A 4 -35.68 19.41 11.49
CA ARG A 4 -36.23 18.07 11.47
C ARG A 4 -35.04 17.10 11.52
N GLU A 5 -34.75 16.58 12.70
CA GLU A 5 -33.82 15.48 12.86
C GLU A 5 -34.52 14.16 12.51
N LEU A 6 -34.07 13.52 11.47
CA LEU A 6 -34.45 12.14 11.18
C LEU A 6 -33.68 11.22 12.13
N ALA A 7 -34.40 10.44 12.93
CA ALA A 7 -33.78 9.51 13.89
C ALA A 7 -32.86 8.52 13.15
N GLY A 8 -31.58 8.50 13.53
CA GLY A 8 -30.57 7.60 12.97
C GLY A 8 -29.83 8.09 11.71
N ALA A 9 -30.22 9.20 11.11
CA ALA A 9 -29.47 9.80 10.00
C ALA A 9 -28.31 10.65 10.55
N ALA A 10 -27.12 10.51 10.02
CA ALA A 10 -25.99 11.37 10.33
C ALA A 10 -26.23 12.75 9.69
N HIS A 11 -27.00 13.59 10.37
CA HIS A 11 -27.26 15.01 10.06
C HIS A 11 -27.74 15.31 8.63
N LEU A 12 -28.99 14.95 8.31
CA LEU A 12 -29.71 15.57 7.20
C LEU A 12 -30.27 16.92 7.68
N GLU A 13 -29.58 18.04 7.47
CA GLU A 13 -30.13 19.37 7.68
C GLU A 13 -31.05 19.73 6.51
N LEU A 14 -32.32 19.36 6.61
CA LEU A 14 -33.35 19.88 5.72
C LEU A 14 -33.69 21.29 6.18
N ILE A 15 -33.23 22.30 5.44
CA ILE A 15 -33.64 23.68 5.63
C ILE A 15 -35.07 23.79 5.13
N SER A 16 -36.02 23.79 6.07
CA SER A 16 -37.44 23.96 5.79
C SER A 16 -37.68 25.32 5.10
N GLY A 17 -38.18 25.30 3.86
CA GLY A 17 -38.53 26.50 3.08
C GLY A 17 -37.55 26.88 1.97
N VAL A 18 -36.45 26.17 1.73
CA VAL A 18 -35.63 26.34 0.54
C VAL A 18 -35.97 25.21 -0.44
N VAL A 19 -36.48 25.57 -1.60
CA VAL A 19 -36.66 24.63 -2.71
C VAL A 19 -35.26 24.24 -3.19
N GLN A 20 -34.84 23.01 -2.91
CA GLN A 20 -33.63 22.45 -3.46
C GLN A 20 -33.87 22.20 -4.94
N LEU A 21 -33.03 22.78 -5.80
CA LEU A 21 -33.09 22.62 -7.25
C LEU A 21 -32.88 21.14 -7.69
N ARG A 22 -32.24 20.33 -6.86
CA ARG A 22 -32.00 18.88 -7.06
C ARG A 22 -32.01 18.16 -5.73
N PRO A 23 -33.16 17.77 -5.20
CA PRO A 23 -33.29 17.08 -3.92
C PRO A 23 -32.60 15.71 -3.92
N GLU A 24 -32.53 15.04 -5.08
CA GLU A 24 -31.88 13.75 -5.23
C GLU A 24 -30.35 13.86 -5.00
N ASP A 25 -29.71 14.86 -5.62
CA ASP A 25 -28.28 15.10 -5.43
C ASP A 25 -27.95 15.41 -3.96
N ALA A 26 -28.79 16.21 -3.30
CA ALA A 26 -28.63 16.54 -1.89
C ALA A 26 -28.77 15.31 -0.99
N MET A 27 -29.68 14.39 -1.29
CA MET A 27 -29.85 13.14 -0.56
C MET A 27 -28.60 12.25 -0.71
N VAL A 28 -28.03 12.11 -1.91
CA VAL A 28 -26.80 11.36 -2.15
C VAL A 28 -25.63 11.96 -1.36
N GLU A 29 -25.49 13.30 -1.39
CA GLU A 29 -24.42 13.96 -0.62
C GLU A 29 -24.57 13.74 0.88
N ALA A 30 -25.79 13.77 1.40
CA ALA A 30 -26.07 13.46 2.80
C ALA A 30 -25.73 12.00 3.15
N MET A 31 -26.08 11.04 2.30
CA MET A 31 -25.70 9.62 2.47
C MET A 31 -24.18 9.44 2.50
N LEU A 32 -23.46 10.05 1.56
CA LEU A 32 -22.00 9.97 1.51
C LEU A 32 -21.35 10.64 2.71
N HIS A 33 -21.85 11.79 3.14
CA HIS A 33 -21.37 12.48 4.33
C HIS A 33 -21.60 11.64 5.61
N GLY A 34 -22.78 11.06 5.77
CA GLY A 34 -23.10 10.16 6.87
C GLY A 34 -22.21 8.91 6.86
N TRP A 35 -21.98 8.33 5.70
CA TRP A 35 -21.09 7.18 5.57
C TRP A 35 -19.64 7.53 5.92
N ARG A 36 -19.17 8.73 5.55
CA ARG A 36 -17.86 9.25 5.97
C ARG A 36 -17.78 9.35 7.50
N ALA A 37 -18.82 9.91 8.14
CA ALA A 37 -18.87 10.04 9.59
C ALA A 37 -18.83 8.66 10.28
N GLN A 38 -19.60 7.68 9.79
CA GLN A 38 -19.58 6.30 10.27
C GLN A 38 -18.18 5.68 10.15
N GLN A 39 -17.53 5.83 9.01
CA GLN A 39 -16.19 5.30 8.79
C GLN A 39 -15.16 5.96 9.73
N LYS A 40 -15.25 7.29 9.93
CA LYS A 40 -14.39 8.00 10.89
C LYS A 40 -14.62 7.53 12.32
N ALA A 41 -15.86 7.33 12.74
CA ALA A 41 -16.18 6.78 14.05
C ALA A 41 -15.58 5.38 14.28
N ARG A 42 -15.40 4.59 13.21
CA ARG A 42 -14.69 3.30 13.23
C ARG A 42 -13.17 3.43 13.17
N GLY A 43 -12.61 4.64 13.22
CA GLY A 43 -11.17 4.91 13.20
C GLY A 43 -10.52 4.77 11.83
N LEU A 44 -11.28 4.77 10.72
CA LEU A 44 -10.68 4.73 9.39
C LEU A 44 -10.06 6.09 9.04
N ARG A 45 -8.97 6.04 8.26
CA ARG A 45 -8.25 7.25 7.82
C ARG A 45 -8.85 7.81 6.54
N ASP A 46 -8.71 9.11 6.33
CA ASP A 46 -9.17 9.79 5.10
C ASP A 46 -8.54 9.17 3.83
N SER A 47 -7.31 8.64 3.93
CA SER A 47 -6.66 7.90 2.83
C SER A 47 -7.37 6.59 2.44
N THR A 48 -8.26 6.07 3.28
CA THR A 48 -9.12 4.91 2.99
C THR A 48 -10.52 5.39 2.59
N ILE A 49 -11.06 6.37 3.31
CA ILE A 49 -12.43 6.87 3.11
C ILE A 49 -12.57 7.55 1.75
N GLY A 50 -11.64 8.44 1.39
CA GLY A 50 -11.71 9.19 0.13
C GLY A 50 -11.74 8.31 -1.14
N PRO A 51 -10.89 7.28 -1.28
CA PRO A 51 -11.01 6.32 -2.39
C PRO A 51 -12.36 5.60 -2.46
N ARG A 52 -12.93 5.21 -1.32
CA ARG A 52 -14.25 4.57 -1.23
C ARG A 52 -15.36 5.46 -1.74
N GLU A 53 -15.39 6.71 -1.29
CA GLU A 53 -16.37 7.69 -1.77
C GLU A 53 -16.24 7.94 -3.27
N ARG A 54 -15.02 8.09 -3.78
CA ARG A 54 -14.80 8.26 -5.23
C ARG A 54 -15.30 7.06 -6.02
N LEU A 55 -15.15 5.86 -5.50
CA LEU A 55 -15.64 4.65 -6.13
C LEU A 55 -17.17 4.62 -6.19
N VAL A 56 -17.85 4.95 -5.09
CA VAL A 56 -19.32 5.04 -5.07
C VAL A 56 -19.82 6.10 -6.06
N ARG A 57 -19.16 7.28 -6.09
CA ARG A 57 -19.49 8.32 -7.08
C ARG A 57 -19.27 7.85 -8.53
N ALA A 58 -18.21 7.08 -8.77
CA ALA A 58 -17.96 6.50 -10.09
C ALA A 58 -19.03 5.47 -10.48
N PHE A 59 -19.55 4.70 -9.52
CA PHE A 59 -20.66 3.79 -9.76
C PHE A 59 -21.97 4.54 -10.00
N ILE A 60 -22.29 5.60 -9.25
CA ILE A 60 -23.43 6.48 -9.51
C ILE A 60 -23.38 7.02 -10.95
N ALA A 61 -22.23 7.53 -11.35
CA ALA A 61 -22.04 8.07 -12.71
C ALA A 61 -22.15 7.00 -13.79
N PHE A 62 -21.71 5.75 -13.51
CA PHE A 62 -21.83 4.63 -14.45
C PHE A 62 -23.29 4.16 -14.60
N ALA A 63 -23.95 3.90 -13.46
CA ALA A 63 -25.33 3.45 -13.43
C ALA A 63 -26.31 4.52 -13.97
N ASN A 64 -25.88 5.80 -13.92
CA ASN A 64 -26.71 6.97 -14.21
C ASN A 64 -28.05 6.95 -13.43
N GLU A 65 -27.99 6.40 -12.21
CA GLU A 65 -29.13 6.20 -11.33
C GLU A 65 -28.73 6.50 -9.88
N TYR A 66 -29.70 6.95 -9.09
CA TYR A 66 -29.53 7.20 -7.66
C TYR A 66 -29.56 5.90 -6.83
N PRO A 67 -29.01 5.88 -5.61
CA PRO A 67 -28.89 4.67 -4.80
C PRO A 67 -30.20 3.93 -4.52
N TRP A 68 -31.34 4.61 -4.50
CA TRP A 68 -32.68 4.01 -4.31
C TRP A 68 -33.28 3.41 -5.57
N ASN A 69 -32.67 3.64 -6.73
CA ASN A 69 -33.05 3.05 -8.02
C ASN A 69 -32.06 1.94 -8.45
N TRP A 70 -31.04 1.65 -7.66
CA TRP A 70 -30.09 0.62 -8.04
C TRP A 70 -30.72 -0.78 -7.97
N GLY A 71 -30.33 -1.61 -8.92
CA GLY A 71 -30.65 -3.03 -8.94
C GLY A 71 -29.39 -3.87 -9.16
N PRO A 72 -29.48 -5.20 -8.96
CA PRO A 72 -28.35 -6.12 -9.16
C PRO A 72 -27.73 -6.04 -10.57
N GLY A 73 -28.57 -5.80 -11.61
CA GLY A 73 -28.10 -5.66 -12.99
C GLY A 73 -27.08 -4.54 -13.18
N HIS A 74 -27.22 -3.41 -12.48
CA HIS A 74 -26.22 -2.33 -12.55
C HIS A 74 -24.84 -2.78 -12.04
N VAL A 75 -24.79 -3.67 -11.05
CA VAL A 75 -23.53 -4.24 -10.54
C VAL A 75 -22.92 -5.22 -11.56
N GLU A 76 -23.77 -6.00 -12.22
CA GLU A 76 -23.35 -6.95 -13.26
C GLU A 76 -22.77 -6.21 -14.46
N ASP A 77 -23.47 -5.20 -14.98
CA ASP A 77 -23.03 -4.38 -16.12
C ASP A 77 -21.72 -3.63 -15.79
N TRP A 78 -21.65 -3.10 -14.58
CA TRP A 78 -20.40 -2.45 -14.13
C TRP A 78 -19.24 -3.42 -14.04
N THR A 79 -19.49 -4.63 -13.53
CA THR A 79 -18.50 -5.69 -13.45
C THR A 79 -18.00 -6.10 -14.83
N LEU A 80 -18.90 -6.26 -15.81
CA LEU A 80 -18.55 -6.55 -17.20
C LEU A 80 -17.69 -5.44 -17.81
N THR A 81 -18.05 -4.18 -17.60
CA THR A 81 -17.25 -3.03 -18.07
C THR A 81 -15.87 -2.99 -17.44
N LEU A 82 -15.77 -3.21 -16.12
CA LEU A 82 -14.48 -3.22 -15.41
C LEU A 82 -13.56 -4.35 -15.87
N ALA A 83 -14.11 -5.55 -16.06
CA ALA A 83 -13.34 -6.72 -16.47
C ALA A 83 -13.09 -6.75 -17.99
N GLY A 84 -14.11 -6.49 -18.80
CA GLY A 84 -14.05 -6.63 -20.26
C GLY A 84 -13.44 -5.44 -20.98
N GLU A 85 -13.89 -4.22 -20.68
CA GLU A 85 -13.43 -3.02 -21.38
C GLU A 85 -12.18 -2.41 -20.74
N ARG A 86 -12.12 -2.38 -19.40
CA ARG A 86 -10.99 -1.81 -18.68
C ARG A 86 -9.92 -2.83 -18.32
N HIS A 87 -10.14 -4.10 -18.60
CA HIS A 87 -9.22 -5.21 -18.35
C HIS A 87 -8.64 -5.24 -16.94
N LEU A 88 -9.45 -4.90 -15.92
CA LEU A 88 -9.01 -4.91 -14.53
C LEU A 88 -8.89 -6.35 -14.01
N ALA A 89 -7.85 -6.60 -13.21
CA ALA A 89 -7.66 -7.89 -12.56
C ALA A 89 -8.87 -8.26 -11.67
N PRO A 90 -9.26 -9.54 -11.58
CA PRO A 90 -10.39 -10.00 -10.76
C PRO A 90 -10.32 -9.55 -9.29
N SER A 91 -9.11 -9.50 -8.72
CA SER A 91 -8.88 -8.99 -7.36
C SER A 91 -9.22 -7.50 -7.20
N THR A 92 -8.99 -6.69 -8.25
CA THR A 92 -9.33 -5.26 -8.26
C THR A 92 -10.85 -5.08 -8.37
N VAL A 93 -11.50 -5.82 -9.29
CA VAL A 93 -12.96 -5.79 -9.46
C VAL A 93 -13.65 -6.21 -8.17
N ARG A 94 -13.22 -7.32 -7.55
CA ARG A 94 -13.70 -7.76 -6.24
C ARG A 94 -13.52 -6.71 -5.15
N GLY A 95 -12.39 -5.99 -5.15
CA GLY A 95 -12.16 -4.85 -4.27
C GLY A 95 -13.23 -3.76 -4.46
N TYR A 96 -13.55 -3.42 -5.69
CA TYR A 96 -14.57 -2.42 -6.02
C TYR A 96 -15.96 -2.87 -5.59
N GLN A 97 -16.33 -4.13 -5.87
CA GLN A 97 -17.59 -4.72 -5.41
C GLN A 97 -17.71 -4.72 -3.88
N THR A 98 -16.61 -4.98 -3.18
CA THR A 98 -16.57 -4.93 -1.70
C THR A 98 -16.84 -3.53 -1.18
N GLU A 99 -16.23 -2.51 -1.77
CA GLU A 99 -16.43 -1.12 -1.34
C GLU A 99 -17.86 -0.63 -1.64
N LEU A 100 -18.44 -1.03 -2.80
CA LEU A 100 -19.83 -0.74 -3.15
C LEU A 100 -20.79 -1.44 -2.19
N ARG A 101 -20.53 -2.70 -1.85
CA ARG A 101 -21.33 -3.45 -0.86
C ARG A 101 -21.35 -2.74 0.48
N LEU A 102 -20.21 -2.26 0.99
CA LEU A 102 -20.12 -1.54 2.26
C LEU A 102 -20.97 -0.25 2.27
N PHE A 103 -21.07 0.45 1.16
CA PHE A 103 -21.95 1.60 1.03
C PHE A 103 -23.43 1.18 0.96
N SER A 104 -23.76 0.18 0.14
CA SER A 104 -25.12 -0.37 0.03
C SER A 104 -25.63 -0.87 1.39
N GLU A 105 -24.82 -1.63 2.13
CA GLU A 105 -25.15 -2.06 3.50
C GLU A 105 -25.43 -0.88 4.42
N TYR A 106 -24.65 0.20 4.33
CA TYR A 106 -24.84 1.40 5.15
C TYR A 106 -26.16 2.11 4.84
N VAL A 107 -26.52 2.30 3.56
CA VAL A 107 -27.74 3.03 3.19
C VAL A 107 -28.99 2.18 3.40
N CYS A 108 -28.89 0.86 3.35
CA CYS A 108 -29.97 -0.08 3.63
C CYS A 108 -30.19 -0.37 5.12
N ASP A 109 -29.23 0.01 5.98
CA ASP A 109 -29.31 -0.26 7.40
C ASP A 109 -30.36 0.65 8.08
N GLY A 110 -31.45 0.06 8.53
CA GLY A 110 -32.58 0.77 9.16
C GLY A 110 -32.20 1.67 10.34
N ARG A 111 -31.03 1.43 10.98
CA ARG A 111 -30.53 2.25 12.09
C ARG A 111 -30.15 3.68 11.66
N TYR A 112 -29.86 3.90 10.36
CA TYR A 112 -29.52 5.22 9.83
C TYR A 112 -30.72 5.97 9.25
N GLY A 113 -31.87 5.30 9.05
CA GLY A 113 -33.12 5.92 8.63
C GLY A 113 -33.19 6.38 7.17
N TRP A 114 -32.23 5.99 6.32
CA TRP A 114 -32.18 6.43 4.93
C TRP A 114 -33.39 5.95 4.11
N ALA A 115 -33.89 4.72 4.37
CA ALA A 115 -35.06 4.21 3.68
C ALA A 115 -36.27 5.10 3.95
N ALA A 116 -36.56 5.43 5.22
CA ALA A 116 -37.67 6.30 5.58
C ALA A 116 -37.48 7.72 5.01
N ALA A 117 -36.27 8.26 4.98
CA ALA A 117 -35.98 9.57 4.43
C ALA A 117 -36.23 9.62 2.90
N CYS A 118 -35.87 8.55 2.17
CA CYS A 118 -36.16 8.45 0.75
C CYS A 118 -37.67 8.34 0.48
N GLU A 119 -38.40 7.51 1.23
CA GLU A 119 -39.85 7.38 1.09
C GLU A 119 -40.60 8.68 1.41
N GLU A 120 -40.17 9.42 2.44
CA GLU A 120 -40.74 10.74 2.77
C GLU A 120 -40.52 11.75 1.63
N MET A 121 -39.37 11.71 0.99
CA MET A 121 -38.98 12.70 -0.03
C MET A 121 -39.43 12.35 -1.43
N PHE A 122 -39.38 11.07 -1.82
CA PHE A 122 -39.59 10.62 -3.21
C PHE A 122 -40.84 9.75 -3.40
N GLY A 123 -41.51 9.39 -2.31
CA GLY A 123 -42.75 8.60 -2.33
C GLY A 123 -42.59 7.18 -1.78
N PRO A 124 -43.73 6.53 -1.47
CA PRO A 124 -43.75 5.19 -0.87
C PRO A 124 -43.05 4.15 -1.77
N GLY A 125 -42.24 3.28 -1.15
CA GLY A 125 -41.49 2.23 -1.84
C GLY A 125 -40.21 2.70 -2.52
N VAL A 126 -39.88 4.00 -2.50
CA VAL A 126 -38.62 4.53 -3.04
C VAL A 126 -37.56 4.53 -1.95
N HIS A 127 -36.76 3.47 -1.88
CA HIS A 127 -35.70 3.33 -0.89
C HIS A 127 -34.53 2.45 -1.39
N PRO A 128 -33.32 2.63 -0.88
CA PRO A 128 -32.17 1.79 -1.24
C PRO A 128 -32.42 0.32 -0.86
N VAL A 129 -32.00 -0.58 -1.75
CA VAL A 129 -32.03 -2.03 -1.54
C VAL A 129 -30.61 -2.61 -1.67
N PRO A 130 -30.29 -3.76 -1.05
CA PRO A 130 -29.03 -4.43 -1.27
C PRO A 130 -28.87 -4.82 -2.74
N VAL A 131 -27.71 -4.47 -3.35
CA VAL A 131 -27.44 -4.74 -4.77
C VAL A 131 -26.27 -5.68 -5.01
N CYS A 132 -25.41 -5.88 -4.00
CA CYS A 132 -24.26 -6.77 -4.08
C CYS A 132 -24.55 -8.08 -3.33
N HIS A 133 -24.63 -9.17 -4.04
CA HIS A 133 -24.95 -10.50 -3.54
C HIS A 133 -23.82 -11.50 -3.88
N GLU A 134 -23.80 -12.67 -3.26
CA GLU A 134 -22.81 -13.71 -3.55
C GLU A 134 -22.87 -14.19 -5.00
N TRP A 135 -24.03 -14.22 -5.59
CA TRP A 135 -24.27 -14.68 -6.96
C TRP A 135 -23.95 -13.65 -8.05
N ASN A 136 -23.80 -12.34 -7.73
CA ASN A 136 -23.44 -11.28 -8.69
C ASN A 136 -22.11 -10.58 -8.36
N THR A 137 -21.33 -11.13 -7.43
CA THR A 137 -20.02 -10.62 -7.07
C THR A 137 -18.94 -11.72 -7.17
N ILE A 138 -17.70 -11.33 -7.49
CA ILE A 138 -16.60 -12.26 -7.62
C ILE A 138 -16.26 -12.86 -6.25
N ALA A 139 -16.36 -14.18 -6.13
CA ALA A 139 -16.00 -14.92 -4.91
C ALA A 139 -14.51 -14.77 -4.59
N HIS A 140 -14.19 -14.76 -3.30
CA HIS A 140 -12.80 -14.84 -2.86
C HIS A 140 -12.36 -16.31 -2.93
N LEU A 141 -11.55 -16.63 -3.92
CA LEU A 141 -10.85 -17.90 -3.94
C LEU A 141 -9.67 -17.81 -2.96
N ASN A 142 -9.49 -18.86 -2.14
CA ASN A 142 -8.35 -18.95 -1.22
C ASN A 142 -7.02 -19.19 -1.96
N GLU A 143 -7.08 -19.48 -3.24
CA GLU A 143 -5.91 -19.61 -4.10
C GLU A 143 -5.37 -18.24 -4.52
N TYR A 144 -4.06 -18.18 -4.72
CA TYR A 144 -3.36 -16.98 -5.11
C TYR A 144 -3.79 -16.53 -6.52
N GLU A 145 -4.62 -15.48 -6.59
CA GLU A 145 -5.00 -14.80 -7.84
C GLU A 145 -4.00 -13.68 -8.22
N GLY A 146 -2.81 -13.70 -7.67
CA GLY A 146 -1.81 -12.68 -7.93
C GLY A 146 -1.32 -12.72 -9.37
N SER A 147 -1.31 -11.58 -10.01
CA SER A 147 -0.64 -11.44 -11.29
C SER A 147 0.83 -11.84 -11.15
N PRO A 148 1.35 -12.74 -12.01
CA PRO A 148 2.77 -13.07 -12.06
C PRO A 148 3.64 -11.85 -12.44
N GLU A 149 3.04 -10.70 -12.75
CA GLU A 149 3.74 -9.47 -13.11
C GLU A 149 4.50 -8.85 -11.93
N ALA A 150 4.01 -8.95 -10.70
CA ALA A 150 4.70 -8.41 -9.52
C ALA A 150 5.78 -9.39 -9.02
N ARG A 151 6.95 -9.36 -9.63
CA ARG A 151 8.10 -10.22 -9.27
C ARG A 151 9.18 -9.47 -8.49
N PRO A 152 10.05 -10.20 -7.76
CA PRO A 152 11.29 -9.63 -7.24
C PRO A 152 12.26 -9.27 -8.39
N PHE A 153 13.23 -8.44 -8.11
CA PHE A 153 14.43 -8.30 -8.94
C PHE A 153 15.22 -9.60 -8.91
N THR A 154 15.84 -9.96 -10.03
CA THR A 154 16.98 -10.88 -9.96
C THR A 154 18.17 -10.19 -9.25
N ARG A 155 19.15 -10.96 -8.79
CA ARG A 155 20.35 -10.38 -8.15
C ARG A 155 21.10 -9.45 -9.09
N GLU A 156 21.19 -9.80 -10.37
CA GLU A 156 21.83 -8.99 -11.42
C GLU A 156 21.05 -7.70 -11.71
N GLU A 157 19.72 -7.79 -11.83
CA GLU A 157 18.89 -6.61 -12.04
C GLU A 157 18.97 -5.65 -10.84
N LEU A 158 18.98 -6.20 -9.62
CA LEU A 158 19.12 -5.41 -8.40
C LEU A 158 20.49 -4.72 -8.36
N GLN A 159 21.56 -5.45 -8.65
CA GLN A 159 22.91 -4.87 -8.68
C GLN A 159 22.97 -3.73 -9.69
N ARG A 160 22.52 -3.97 -10.93
CA ARG A 160 22.45 -2.93 -11.97
C ARG A 160 21.66 -1.70 -11.54
N PHE A 161 20.56 -1.91 -10.82
CA PHE A 161 19.72 -0.80 -10.33
C PHE A 161 20.43 0.03 -9.24
N LEU A 162 21.11 -0.64 -8.31
CA LEU A 162 21.85 0.04 -7.25
C LEU A 162 23.12 0.73 -7.77
N ASP A 163 23.85 0.08 -8.69
CA ASP A 163 25.02 0.67 -9.36
C ASP A 163 24.63 1.92 -10.15
N TYR A 164 23.54 1.85 -10.90
CA TYR A 164 23.02 3.02 -11.62
C TYR A 164 22.65 4.17 -10.67
N ALA A 165 22.08 3.86 -9.49
CA ALA A 165 21.77 4.87 -8.50
C ALA A 165 23.05 5.57 -7.99
N ASP A 166 24.12 4.81 -7.76
CA ASP A 166 25.43 5.35 -7.38
C ASP A 166 26.06 6.16 -8.53
N GLU A 167 25.99 5.67 -9.77
CA GLU A 167 26.44 6.43 -10.94
C GLU A 167 25.74 7.79 -11.09
N GLN A 168 24.46 7.91 -10.73
CA GLN A 168 23.77 9.20 -10.74
C GLN A 168 24.40 10.20 -9.79
N VAL A 169 24.95 9.75 -8.65
CA VAL A 169 25.69 10.60 -7.72
C VAL A 169 26.99 11.07 -8.38
N GLU A 170 27.76 10.16 -8.94
CA GLU A 170 29.05 10.48 -9.60
C GLU A 170 28.86 11.44 -10.79
N ARG A 171 27.83 11.20 -11.61
CA ARG A 171 27.47 12.08 -12.73
C ARG A 171 27.09 13.48 -12.26
N ALA A 172 26.30 13.58 -11.19
CA ALA A 172 25.92 14.87 -10.64
C ALA A 172 27.11 15.63 -10.04
N VAL A 173 28.02 14.95 -9.36
CA VAL A 173 29.26 15.51 -8.80
C VAL A 173 30.16 16.00 -9.94
N THR A 174 30.45 15.16 -10.94
CA THR A 174 31.31 15.49 -12.07
C THR A 174 30.78 16.65 -12.88
N ALA A 175 29.49 16.67 -13.12
CA ALA A 175 28.83 17.76 -13.88
C ALA A 175 28.67 19.06 -13.07
N LYS A 176 29.04 19.09 -11.80
CA LYS A 176 28.84 20.23 -10.88
C LYS A 176 27.41 20.79 -10.90
N ARG A 177 26.42 19.90 -11.10
CA ARG A 177 25.02 20.29 -11.22
C ARG A 177 24.33 20.33 -9.86
N LYS A 178 23.25 21.12 -9.77
CA LYS A 178 22.30 21.04 -8.65
C LYS A 178 21.74 19.61 -8.59
N GLY A 179 21.43 19.11 -7.38
CA GLY A 179 20.81 17.81 -7.21
C GLY A 179 21.75 16.69 -6.76
N VAL A 180 23.05 16.97 -6.50
CA VAL A 180 24.00 15.98 -5.94
C VAL A 180 23.47 15.38 -4.66
N LEU A 181 22.98 16.19 -3.72
CA LEU A 181 22.44 15.75 -2.44
C LEU A 181 21.19 14.89 -2.64
N ALA A 182 20.31 15.26 -3.60
CA ALA A 182 19.13 14.48 -3.92
C ALA A 182 19.50 13.12 -4.53
N ALA A 183 20.48 13.06 -5.43
CA ALA A 183 20.97 11.81 -6.02
C ALA A 183 21.53 10.87 -4.95
N TYR A 184 22.35 11.41 -4.04
CA TYR A 184 22.93 10.62 -2.94
C TYR A 184 21.85 10.08 -2.00
N ARG A 185 20.89 10.93 -1.63
CA ARG A 185 19.72 10.51 -0.85
C ARG A 185 18.96 9.38 -1.55
N ASP A 186 18.68 9.51 -2.84
CA ASP A 186 17.88 8.54 -3.60
C ASP A 186 18.61 7.19 -3.69
N ALA A 187 19.92 7.18 -3.95
CA ALA A 187 20.74 5.98 -3.97
C ALA A 187 20.71 5.26 -2.60
N THR A 188 20.92 6.00 -1.52
CA THR A 188 20.87 5.45 -0.16
C THR A 188 19.45 4.96 0.20
N LEU A 189 18.42 5.72 -0.19
CA LEU A 189 17.02 5.36 0.08
C LEU A 189 16.64 4.01 -0.54
N PHE A 190 17.06 3.71 -1.77
CA PHE A 190 16.80 2.42 -2.41
C PHE A 190 17.59 1.28 -1.74
N LYS A 191 18.82 1.53 -1.35
CA LYS A 191 19.61 0.60 -0.54
C LYS A 191 18.93 0.27 0.79
N VAL A 192 18.34 1.27 1.45
CA VAL A 192 17.61 1.08 2.72
C VAL A 192 16.28 0.34 2.49
N ILE A 193 15.54 0.61 1.41
CA ILE A 193 14.32 -0.16 1.11
C ILE A 193 14.66 -1.66 0.99
N TYR A 194 15.69 -1.99 0.24
CA TYR A 194 16.13 -3.36 0.07
C TYR A 194 16.77 -3.91 1.36
N GLY A 195 17.72 -3.21 1.97
CA GLY A 195 18.50 -3.70 3.11
C GLY A 195 17.66 -4.09 4.34
N TRP A 196 16.47 -3.51 4.51
CA TRP A 196 15.54 -3.79 5.62
C TRP A 196 14.15 -4.24 5.17
N GLY A 197 13.96 -4.55 3.90
CA GLY A 197 12.69 -5.03 3.38
C GLY A 197 11.51 -4.08 3.63
N LEU A 198 11.69 -2.78 3.49
CA LEU A 198 10.71 -1.77 3.87
C LEU A 198 9.62 -1.56 2.82
N ARG A 199 8.43 -1.18 3.27
CA ARG A 199 7.42 -0.64 2.37
C ARG A 199 7.75 0.82 2.03
N ARG A 200 7.42 1.27 0.81
CA ARG A 200 7.61 2.65 0.35
C ARG A 200 7.12 3.70 1.36
N THR A 201 5.93 3.49 1.93
CA THR A 201 5.35 4.40 2.93
C THR A 201 6.05 4.34 4.28
N GLU A 202 6.60 3.20 4.66
CA GLU A 202 7.43 3.06 5.85
C GLU A 202 8.73 3.83 5.67
N THR A 203 9.39 3.63 4.52
CA THR A 203 10.63 4.34 4.16
C THR A 203 10.46 5.86 4.19
N SER A 204 9.43 6.40 3.53
CA SER A 204 9.13 7.83 3.55
C SER A 204 8.98 8.41 4.97
N LYS A 205 8.50 7.61 5.92
CA LYS A 205 8.23 8.03 7.30
C LYS A 205 9.36 7.80 8.28
N LEU A 206 10.51 7.28 7.84
CA LEU A 206 11.67 7.11 8.71
C LEU A 206 12.16 8.47 9.23
N ASP A 207 12.49 8.47 10.52
CA ASP A 207 13.18 9.54 11.18
C ASP A 207 14.61 9.13 11.53
N VAL A 208 15.47 10.11 11.77
CA VAL A 208 16.86 9.85 12.21
C VAL A 208 16.89 9.08 13.54
N ALA A 209 15.88 9.29 14.39
CA ALA A 209 15.76 8.63 15.70
C ALA A 209 15.23 7.19 15.62
N ASP A 210 14.88 6.68 14.43
CA ASP A 210 14.38 5.31 14.30
C ASP A 210 15.47 4.23 14.31
N TRP A 211 16.73 4.62 14.44
CA TRP A 211 17.87 3.72 14.51
C TRP A 211 18.35 3.53 15.94
N GLY A 212 18.72 2.29 16.27
CA GLY A 212 19.23 1.90 17.58
C GLY A 212 20.34 0.86 17.50
N ARG A 213 21.05 0.70 18.61
CA ARG A 213 22.06 -0.34 18.75
C ARG A 213 21.43 -1.72 18.84
N ASN A 214 22.10 -2.71 18.29
CA ASN A 214 21.80 -4.11 18.48
C ASN A 214 22.93 -4.76 19.26
N PRO A 215 22.73 -5.20 20.51
CA PRO A 215 23.77 -5.85 21.29
C PRO A 215 24.34 -7.14 20.65
N ALA A 216 23.52 -7.81 19.82
CA ALA A 216 23.93 -9.02 19.09
C ALA A 216 24.74 -8.74 17.81
N ALA A 217 24.84 -7.47 17.39
CA ALA A 217 25.57 -7.02 16.21
C ALA A 217 26.24 -5.67 16.49
N PRO A 218 27.21 -5.61 17.41
CA PRO A 218 27.85 -4.37 17.87
C PRO A 218 28.64 -3.67 16.76
N GLU A 219 29.06 -4.38 15.72
CA GLU A 219 29.77 -3.88 14.54
C GLU A 219 28.96 -2.85 13.76
N PHE A 220 27.64 -2.89 13.83
CA PHE A 220 26.75 -1.93 13.16
C PHE A 220 26.48 -0.66 13.98
N GLY A 221 27.07 -0.53 15.17
CA GLY A 221 26.98 0.66 16.00
C GLY A 221 25.53 1.08 16.27
N ARG A 222 25.23 2.36 16.02
CA ARG A 222 23.85 2.91 16.18
C ARG A 222 22.87 2.47 15.10
N TYR A 223 23.31 1.83 14.04
CA TYR A 223 22.47 1.38 12.93
C TYR A 223 22.20 -0.14 12.96
N GLY A 224 22.45 -0.80 14.09
CA GLY A 224 22.25 -2.25 14.23
C GLY A 224 20.78 -2.69 14.28
N MET A 225 19.87 -1.78 14.59
CA MET A 225 18.42 -2.06 14.69
C MET A 225 17.61 -0.91 14.11
N LEU A 226 16.66 -1.20 13.24
CA LEU A 226 15.68 -0.24 12.72
C LEU A 226 14.31 -0.43 13.38
N HIS A 227 13.80 0.63 14.01
CA HIS A 227 12.48 0.67 14.63
C HIS A 227 11.42 1.20 13.64
N VAL A 228 10.70 0.31 12.98
CA VAL A 228 9.65 0.69 12.03
C VAL A 228 8.36 1.03 12.78
N ARG A 229 8.05 2.32 12.92
CA ARG A 229 6.90 2.81 13.70
C ARG A 229 5.58 2.85 12.94
N TYR A 230 5.62 2.88 11.61
CA TYR A 230 4.45 3.16 10.77
C TYR A 230 4.10 1.99 9.83
N GLY A 231 4.05 0.77 10.35
CA GLY A 231 3.57 -0.38 9.61
C GLY A 231 2.11 -0.24 9.16
N LYS A 232 1.64 -1.15 8.30
CA LYS A 232 0.25 -1.15 7.82
C LYS A 232 -0.71 -1.32 9.01
N ALA A 233 -1.57 -0.32 9.24
CA ALA A 233 -2.65 -0.42 10.22
C ALA A 233 -3.76 -1.35 9.71
N VAL A 234 -4.43 -2.04 10.63
CA VAL A 234 -5.56 -2.94 10.32
C VAL A 234 -6.79 -2.46 11.07
N ARG A 235 -7.89 -2.23 10.36
CA ARG A 235 -9.24 -1.96 10.92
C ARG A 235 -9.24 -0.91 12.06
N GLY A 236 -8.72 0.28 11.81
CA GLY A 236 -8.70 1.36 12.81
C GLY A 236 -7.67 1.21 13.94
N GLN A 237 -6.92 0.12 13.97
CA GLN A 237 -5.83 -0.06 14.92
C GLN A 237 -4.66 0.90 14.64
N PRO A 238 -3.88 1.27 15.66
CA PRO A 238 -2.67 2.05 15.44
C PRO A 238 -1.70 1.32 14.51
N PRO A 239 -0.80 2.05 13.82
CA PRO A 239 0.22 1.44 12.98
C PRO A 239 1.03 0.41 13.78
N ARG A 240 1.24 -0.78 13.19
CA ARG A 240 2.08 -1.79 13.83
C ARG A 240 3.52 -1.31 13.87
N ARG A 241 4.13 -1.51 15.03
CA ARG A 241 5.56 -1.29 15.24
C ARG A 241 6.28 -2.63 15.13
N ARG A 242 7.49 -2.61 14.58
CA ARG A 242 8.39 -3.76 14.56
C ARG A 242 9.83 -3.30 14.58
N ASN A 243 10.70 -4.17 15.04
CA ASN A 243 12.13 -4.00 14.98
C ASN A 243 12.70 -4.88 13.86
N VAL A 244 13.57 -4.32 13.05
CA VAL A 244 14.25 -5.03 11.97
C VAL A 244 15.74 -4.96 12.23
N PRO A 245 16.39 -6.07 12.61
CA PRO A 245 17.84 -6.12 12.76
C PRO A 245 18.53 -5.86 11.42
N SER A 246 19.65 -5.17 11.47
CA SER A 246 20.52 -4.99 10.31
C SER A 246 21.26 -6.29 10.02
N VAL A 247 21.26 -6.70 8.74
CA VAL A 247 21.90 -7.94 8.29
C VAL A 247 22.86 -7.73 7.12
N MET A 248 22.86 -6.53 6.53
CA MET A 248 23.66 -6.18 5.35
C MET A 248 24.59 -5.03 5.67
N GLY A 249 25.89 -5.31 5.91
CA GLY A 249 26.90 -4.31 6.30
C GLY A 249 26.98 -3.13 5.33
N TRP A 250 27.02 -3.39 4.02
CA TRP A 250 27.06 -2.35 2.99
C TRP A 250 25.86 -1.38 3.03
N ALA A 251 24.69 -1.86 3.41
CA ALA A 251 23.51 -1.01 3.56
C ALA A 251 23.57 -0.16 4.83
N VAL A 252 24.17 -0.71 5.90
CA VAL A 252 24.46 0.02 7.14
C VAL A 252 25.46 1.14 6.87
N GLU A 253 26.54 0.87 6.16
CA GLU A 253 27.54 1.88 5.78
C GLU A 253 26.91 3.00 4.96
N ALA A 254 26.08 2.65 3.98
CA ALA A 254 25.41 3.64 3.13
C ALA A 254 24.48 4.57 3.93
N VAL A 255 23.68 4.03 4.86
CA VAL A 255 22.76 4.85 5.66
C VAL A 255 23.51 5.66 6.72
N ALA A 256 24.59 5.14 7.29
CA ALA A 256 25.44 5.85 8.23
C ALA A 256 26.08 7.07 7.57
N ASP A 257 26.73 6.86 6.43
CA ASP A 257 27.36 7.96 5.68
C ASP A 257 26.34 9.02 5.24
N TYR A 258 25.19 8.59 4.72
CA TYR A 258 24.13 9.54 4.38
C TYR A 258 23.66 10.34 5.60
N ALA A 259 23.34 9.69 6.70
CA ALA A 259 22.78 10.35 7.86
C ALA A 259 23.77 11.30 8.56
N GLU A 260 25.05 10.96 8.58
CA GLU A 260 26.10 11.68 9.30
C GLU A 260 26.80 12.75 8.44
N ASN A 261 27.02 12.47 7.16
CA ASN A 261 27.84 13.30 6.30
C ASN A 261 27.06 14.07 5.23
N ILE A 262 25.98 13.49 4.70
CA ILE A 262 25.25 14.06 3.55
C ILE A 262 24.00 14.80 4.00
N ARG A 263 23.16 14.17 4.87
CA ARG A 263 21.91 14.77 5.33
C ARG A 263 22.07 16.16 5.96
N PRO A 264 23.10 16.45 6.80
CA PRO A 264 23.31 17.78 7.34
C PRO A 264 23.47 18.86 6.27
N ARG A 265 24.02 18.52 5.10
CA ARG A 265 24.24 19.46 3.98
C ARG A 265 22.96 19.98 3.34
N PHE A 266 21.80 19.37 3.64
CA PHE A 266 20.49 19.90 3.22
C PHE A 266 20.05 21.14 4.04
N GLY A 267 20.77 21.51 5.11
CA GLY A 267 20.39 22.63 5.97
C GLY A 267 19.11 22.41 6.78
N CYS A 268 18.75 21.15 7.05
CA CYS A 268 17.51 20.75 7.72
C CYS A 268 17.78 20.12 9.10
N GLU A 269 18.63 20.74 9.91
CA GLU A 269 19.12 20.18 11.17
C GLU A 269 17.99 19.87 12.17
N GLY A 270 16.97 20.75 12.26
CA GLY A 270 15.81 20.55 13.15
C GLY A 270 14.72 19.59 12.61
N HIS A 271 14.84 19.13 11.36
CA HIS A 271 13.81 18.28 10.77
C HIS A 271 13.99 16.82 11.16
N PRO A 272 12.97 16.12 11.72
CA PRO A 272 13.13 14.76 12.22
C PRO A 272 13.32 13.71 11.11
N ALA A 273 12.83 13.96 9.88
CA ALA A 273 12.86 12.99 8.80
C ALA A 273 14.28 12.59 8.42
N LEU A 274 14.50 11.28 8.21
CA LEU A 274 15.74 10.79 7.62
C LEU A 274 15.89 11.30 6.18
N TRP A 275 14.84 11.20 5.39
CA TRP A 275 14.82 11.60 3.98
C TRP A 275 14.23 13.00 3.82
N VAL A 276 15.09 13.96 3.54
CA VAL A 276 14.71 15.36 3.34
C VAL A 276 14.86 15.78 1.87
N THR A 277 14.00 16.70 1.43
CA THR A 277 14.10 17.33 0.11
C THR A 277 14.98 18.57 0.19
N GLU A 278 15.49 19.04 -0.95
CA GLU A 278 16.23 20.30 -1.05
C GLU A 278 15.39 21.53 -0.66
N ARG A 279 14.06 21.36 -0.53
CA ARG A 279 13.11 22.39 -0.07
C ARG A 279 12.81 22.30 1.43
N GLY A 280 13.52 21.46 2.17
CA GLY A 280 13.38 21.32 3.62
C GLY A 280 12.20 20.45 4.08
N GLY A 281 11.49 19.79 3.17
CA GLY A 281 10.39 18.87 3.52
C GLY A 281 10.81 17.41 3.55
N ARG A 282 9.91 16.54 4.04
CA ARG A 282 10.05 15.08 3.98
C ARG A 282 9.79 14.57 2.56
N VAL A 283 10.61 13.63 2.08
CA VAL A 283 10.37 12.93 0.80
C VAL A 283 9.05 12.15 0.89
N SER A 284 8.16 12.40 -0.06
CA SER A 284 6.85 11.75 -0.15
C SER A 284 6.94 10.35 -0.79
N PRO A 285 5.96 9.46 -0.53
CA PRO A 285 5.89 8.19 -1.25
C PRO A 285 5.74 8.34 -2.77
N ALA A 286 5.14 9.43 -3.24
CA ALA A 286 5.02 9.72 -4.67
C ALA A 286 6.38 10.05 -5.30
N GLU A 287 7.23 10.85 -4.62
CA GLU A 287 8.59 11.14 -5.05
C GLU A 287 9.45 9.88 -5.11
N ILE A 288 9.36 9.00 -4.10
CA ILE A 288 10.06 7.70 -4.12
C ILE A 288 9.66 6.90 -5.36
N ASN A 289 8.37 6.86 -5.68
CA ASN A 289 7.87 6.15 -6.85
C ASN A 289 8.38 6.77 -8.15
N ALA A 290 8.33 8.09 -8.28
CA ALA A 290 8.78 8.80 -9.47
C ALA A 290 10.29 8.59 -9.72
N ARG A 291 11.12 8.65 -8.67
CA ARG A 291 12.56 8.39 -8.78
C ARG A 291 12.86 6.95 -9.16
N PHE A 292 12.20 6.00 -8.51
CA PHE A 292 12.33 4.58 -8.85
C PHE A 292 11.98 4.33 -10.32
N THR A 293 10.83 4.82 -10.77
CA THR A 293 10.38 4.68 -12.16
C THR A 293 11.38 5.27 -13.14
N SER A 294 11.91 6.46 -12.86
CA SER A 294 12.93 7.08 -13.70
C SER A 294 14.21 6.22 -13.82
N TYR A 295 14.67 5.59 -12.73
CA TYR A 295 15.86 4.73 -12.76
C TYR A 295 15.59 3.40 -13.45
N ARG A 296 14.44 2.78 -13.16
CA ARG A 296 13.98 1.57 -13.83
C ARG A 296 13.92 1.74 -15.35
N ASP A 297 13.28 2.81 -15.81
CA ASP A 297 13.05 3.09 -17.22
C ASP A 297 14.37 3.41 -17.96
N ALA A 298 15.27 4.16 -17.30
CA ALA A 298 16.60 4.46 -17.84
C ALA A 298 17.47 3.19 -18.04
N LEU A 299 17.22 2.15 -17.25
CA LEU A 299 17.90 0.86 -17.36
C LEU A 299 17.19 -0.13 -18.29
N GLY A 300 16.04 0.24 -18.86
CA GLY A 300 15.20 -0.67 -19.65
C GLY A 300 14.68 -1.89 -18.87
N LEU A 301 14.56 -1.76 -17.54
CA LEU A 301 14.03 -2.82 -16.69
C LEU A 301 12.52 -2.95 -16.85
N PRO A 302 11.93 -4.15 -16.63
CA PRO A 302 10.51 -4.39 -16.80
C PRO A 302 9.62 -3.42 -16.00
N SER A 303 8.55 -2.92 -16.64
CA SER A 303 7.59 -1.97 -16.04
C SER A 303 6.85 -2.52 -14.81
N ALA A 304 6.76 -3.84 -14.70
CA ALA A 304 6.21 -4.55 -13.55
C ALA A 304 7.02 -4.34 -12.25
N LEU A 305 8.30 -3.97 -12.36
CA LEU A 305 9.12 -3.65 -11.18
C LEU A 305 8.71 -2.31 -10.58
N THR A 306 8.48 -2.31 -9.28
CA THR A 306 8.05 -1.16 -8.48
C THR A 306 8.92 -1.02 -7.23
N PRO A 307 8.85 0.06 -6.46
CA PRO A 307 9.55 0.11 -5.17
C PRO A 307 9.21 -1.04 -4.23
N HIS A 308 8.02 -1.65 -4.39
CA HIS A 308 7.65 -2.84 -3.61
C HIS A 308 8.44 -4.08 -4.01
N SER A 309 8.90 -4.15 -5.27
CA SER A 309 9.76 -5.24 -5.74
C SER A 309 11.10 -5.30 -5.01
N LEU A 310 11.66 -4.17 -4.53
CA LEU A 310 12.86 -4.18 -3.68
C LEU A 310 12.63 -4.94 -2.36
N ARG A 311 11.46 -4.76 -1.75
CA ARG A 311 11.08 -5.53 -0.56
C ARG A 311 10.81 -6.99 -0.89
N HIS A 312 10.18 -7.29 -2.04
CA HIS A 312 10.01 -8.66 -2.52
C HIS A 312 11.36 -9.34 -2.68
N SER A 313 12.32 -8.66 -3.31
CA SER A 313 13.69 -9.14 -3.49
C SER A 313 14.37 -9.46 -2.15
N TRP A 314 14.22 -8.58 -1.14
CA TRP A 314 14.76 -8.84 0.19
C TRP A 314 14.23 -10.15 0.78
N VAL A 315 12.91 -10.37 0.68
CA VAL A 315 12.28 -11.61 1.19
C VAL A 315 12.78 -12.83 0.40
N THR A 316 12.76 -12.74 -0.93
CA THR A 316 13.17 -13.85 -1.82
C THR A 316 14.65 -14.18 -1.64
N HIS A 317 15.53 -13.19 -1.70
CA HIS A 317 16.96 -13.40 -1.60
C HIS A 317 17.38 -13.95 -0.24
N LEU A 318 16.81 -13.45 0.88
CA LEU A 318 17.09 -14.02 2.19
C LEU A 318 16.55 -15.46 2.35
N THR A 319 15.42 -15.76 1.71
CA THR A 319 14.90 -17.13 1.69
C THR A 319 15.85 -18.05 0.89
N GLU A 320 16.34 -17.58 -0.25
CA GLU A 320 17.34 -18.28 -1.07
C GLU A 320 18.67 -18.47 -0.34
N ASP A 321 19.06 -17.50 0.48
CA ASP A 321 20.25 -17.56 1.32
C ASP A 321 20.05 -18.46 2.57
N GLY A 322 18.87 -19.08 2.73
CA GLY A 322 18.57 -20.00 3.81
C GLY A 322 18.29 -19.34 5.17
N VAL A 323 17.99 -18.06 5.18
CA VAL A 323 17.62 -17.35 6.42
C VAL A 323 16.28 -17.87 6.93
N ASP A 324 16.17 -18.02 8.25
CA ASP A 324 14.98 -18.56 8.90
C ASP A 324 13.71 -17.80 8.49
N ARG A 325 12.68 -18.55 8.06
CA ARG A 325 11.43 -18.00 7.56
C ARG A 325 10.70 -17.15 8.59
N ARG A 326 10.76 -17.53 9.87
CA ARG A 326 10.11 -16.80 10.95
C ARG A 326 10.77 -15.44 11.16
N PHE A 327 12.11 -15.39 11.10
CA PHE A 327 12.85 -14.13 11.11
C PHE A 327 12.38 -13.20 9.96
N ILE A 328 12.32 -13.72 8.74
CA ILE A 328 11.87 -12.95 7.57
C ILE A 328 10.44 -12.44 7.77
N GLN A 329 9.51 -13.28 8.25
CA GLN A 329 8.11 -12.90 8.50
C GLN A 329 7.99 -11.79 9.55
N GLU A 330 8.69 -11.90 10.66
CA GLU A 330 8.68 -10.89 11.72
C GLU A 330 9.30 -9.57 11.24
N ALA A 331 10.44 -9.63 10.54
CA ALA A 331 11.12 -8.46 10.00
C ALA A 331 10.27 -7.69 8.98
N VAL A 332 9.52 -8.38 8.11
CA VAL A 332 8.62 -7.70 7.16
C VAL A 332 7.23 -7.43 7.74
N GLY A 333 6.88 -7.98 8.90
CA GLY A 333 5.59 -7.78 9.55
C GLY A 333 4.44 -8.42 8.76
N HIS A 334 4.59 -9.64 8.29
CA HIS A 334 3.54 -10.45 7.72
C HIS A 334 2.72 -11.12 8.84
N ARG A 335 1.41 -11.15 8.67
CA ARG A 335 0.48 -11.67 9.69
C ARG A 335 0.11 -13.13 9.48
N CYS A 336 0.23 -13.62 8.25
CA CYS A 336 -0.20 -14.95 7.85
C CYS A 336 0.89 -15.62 7.01
N ASP A 337 1.02 -16.93 7.14
CA ASP A 337 1.91 -17.76 6.33
C ASP A 337 1.67 -17.61 4.83
N THR A 338 0.40 -17.42 4.42
CA THR A 338 0.00 -17.18 3.05
C THR A 338 0.66 -15.93 2.44
N SER A 339 0.87 -14.86 3.22
CA SER A 339 1.55 -13.64 2.72
C SER A 339 3.03 -13.87 2.42
N THR A 340 3.68 -14.83 3.09
CA THR A 340 5.08 -15.17 2.84
C THR A 340 5.18 -16.32 1.82
N ALA A 341 4.17 -17.19 1.73
CA ALA A 341 4.09 -18.24 0.71
C ALA A 341 4.02 -17.65 -0.72
N ILE A 342 3.48 -16.44 -0.89
CA ILE A 342 3.47 -15.70 -2.16
C ILE A 342 4.90 -15.38 -2.65
N TYR A 343 5.86 -15.25 -1.74
CA TYR A 343 7.25 -14.95 -2.08
C TYR A 343 8.11 -16.21 -2.33
N THR A 344 7.53 -17.40 -2.18
CA THR A 344 8.20 -18.67 -2.44
C THR A 344 8.24 -19.08 -3.94
N HIS A 345 8.13 -18.13 -4.87
CA HIS A 345 8.70 -18.33 -6.20
C HIS A 345 10.23 -18.28 -6.09
N VAL A 346 10.74 -19.27 -5.38
CA VAL A 346 12.16 -19.58 -5.30
C VAL A 346 12.59 -19.92 -6.73
N SER A 347 13.69 -19.34 -7.18
CA SER A 347 14.21 -19.66 -8.53
C SER A 347 14.37 -21.18 -8.66
N GLY A 348 14.17 -21.73 -9.84
CA GLY A 348 14.41 -23.15 -10.10
C GLY A 348 15.82 -23.58 -9.72
N ASP A 349 16.76 -22.65 -9.75
CA ASP A 349 18.16 -22.85 -9.36
C ASP A 349 18.34 -23.02 -7.83
N PHE A 350 17.56 -22.30 -7.01
CA PHE A 350 17.54 -22.52 -5.56
C PHE A 350 16.94 -23.87 -5.20
N MET A 351 15.84 -24.27 -5.84
CA MET A 351 15.23 -25.60 -5.62
C MET A 351 16.23 -26.71 -5.93
N ASN A 352 16.97 -26.56 -7.03
CA ASN A 352 18.03 -27.51 -7.39
C ASN A 352 19.19 -27.49 -6.40
N THR A 353 19.59 -26.32 -5.94
CA THR A 353 20.68 -26.16 -4.95
C THR A 353 20.29 -26.68 -3.58
N ALA A 354 19.06 -26.41 -3.13
CA ALA A 354 18.52 -26.95 -1.88
C ALA A 354 18.37 -28.47 -1.94
N LEU A 355 17.92 -29.01 -3.07
CA LEU A 355 17.83 -30.46 -3.30
C LEU A 355 19.23 -31.11 -3.28
N ARG A 356 20.22 -30.52 -3.94
CA ARG A 356 21.62 -31.01 -3.90
C ARG A 356 22.18 -31.01 -2.49
N LYS A 357 22.05 -29.87 -1.75
CA LYS A 357 22.48 -29.80 -0.34
C LYS A 357 21.78 -30.83 0.57
N ALA A 358 20.52 -31.18 0.30
CA ALA A 358 19.82 -32.21 1.04
C ALA A 358 20.23 -33.64 0.65
N LEU A 359 20.64 -33.85 -0.59
CA LEU A 359 21.05 -35.16 -1.13
C LEU A 359 22.54 -35.47 -0.89
N ASP A 360 23.40 -34.46 -0.90
CA ASP A 360 24.84 -34.64 -0.69
C ASP A 360 25.18 -35.42 0.59
N PRO A 361 24.56 -35.15 1.77
CA PRO A 361 24.78 -35.97 2.97
C PRO A 361 24.27 -37.41 2.82
N ALA A 362 23.17 -37.61 2.04
CA ALA A 362 22.60 -38.92 1.83
C ALA A 362 23.44 -39.80 0.88
N PHE A 363 24.15 -39.17 -0.07
CA PHE A 363 25.06 -39.86 -1.00
C PHE A 363 26.46 -40.09 -0.39
N ALA A 364 26.90 -39.23 0.54
CA ALA A 364 28.17 -39.40 1.22
C ALA A 364 28.23 -40.63 2.15
N GLY A 365 27.09 -41.26 2.44
CA GLY A 365 26.98 -42.47 3.29
C GLY A 365 26.75 -43.79 2.54
N LEU A 366 26.76 -43.79 1.19
CA LEU A 366 26.63 -45.01 0.42
C LEU A 366 28.01 -45.63 0.14
N PRO A 367 28.24 -46.92 0.54
CA PRO A 367 29.47 -47.62 0.14
C PRO A 367 29.48 -47.78 -1.39
N GLY A 368 30.60 -47.45 -2.01
CA GLY A 368 30.88 -47.63 -3.43
C GLY A 368 31.04 -49.11 -3.83
#